data_6b9402b0a15b5855605d8722b53e237b
#
_entry.id   6b9402b0a15b5855605d8722b53e237b
#
_cell.length_a   1.000
_cell.length_b   1.000
_cell.length_c   1.000
_cell.angle_alpha   90.00
_cell.angle_beta   90.00
_cell.angle_gamma   90.00
#
_symmetry.space_group_name_H-M   'P 1'
#
loop_
_entity.id
_entity.type
_entity.pdbx_description
1 polymer ?
#
loop_
_entity_poly.entity_id
_entity_poly.type
_entity_poly.pdbx_seq_one_letter_code
_entity_poly.pdbx_strand_id
1 'polypeptide(L)'
;MSTISDGWLVGNADNDTSARLSAELGTSSLTARILVSRGFTDPASAHNFLNNTTLKMYDPFLLADMDKAVVFIKDAVRSGRRICVYGDYDVDGVTATTLLSTYLRSRGANCTCFIPERISEGYGLNSEAIKTISRQCDVIITVDTGITAVEEVEYARSLGVDVVITDHHSCRDVLPAAVAVVDPYRADDSYPYKALAGVGVVFKLVCALEGNSAKMLEEYAELVAIGTIADVMPLTDENRLIVSAGLSLLEHTKRKGLAALMKKTGVLKRGKRITASAISFAIAPRLNAAGRIASATLALKLLMAEDDESADAIAERLCEINKLRQQTEQRITAEAAKQIAAYRKDASAYVLASDNWHQGVIGVVASKISEKYHTPAILFSFSGDIARGSGRSVSGFSLMDALSKCGDLLVEYGGHEL
;
A
#
# COMPACT_ATOMS: atom_id res chain seq x y z
N MET A 1 -3.01 -25.36 22.14
CA MET A 1 -4.06 -26.03 21.33
C MET A 1 -5.30 -25.14 21.35
N SER A 2 -5.82 -24.73 20.21
CA SER A 2 -7.11 -24.01 20.14
C SER A 2 -8.24 -24.98 20.38
N THR A 3 -9.10 -24.70 21.34
CA THR A 3 -10.32 -25.49 21.60
C THR A 3 -11.38 -25.13 20.54
N ILE A 4 -11.83 -26.13 19.79
CA ILE A 4 -12.99 -25.98 18.89
C ILE A 4 -14.23 -26.24 19.72
N SER A 5 -15.05 -25.25 19.96
CA SER A 5 -16.40 -25.38 20.50
C SER A 5 -17.37 -24.85 19.46
N ASP A 6 -18.29 -25.67 18.99
CA ASP A 6 -19.37 -25.30 18.05
C ASP A 6 -18.92 -24.55 16.77
N GLY A 7 -17.77 -24.92 16.19
CA GLY A 7 -17.23 -24.28 14.98
C GLY A 7 -16.45 -22.98 15.23
N TRP A 8 -16.23 -22.58 16.47
CA TRP A 8 -15.42 -21.42 16.83
C TRP A 8 -13.98 -21.83 17.15
N LEU A 9 -13.01 -21.14 16.52
CA LEU A 9 -11.60 -21.19 16.92
C LEU A 9 -11.35 -20.15 18.00
N VAL A 10 -11.17 -20.58 19.23
CA VAL A 10 -10.82 -19.69 20.34
C VAL A 10 -9.29 -19.65 20.46
N GLY A 11 -8.73 -18.45 20.36
CA GLY A 11 -7.28 -18.24 20.56
C GLY A 11 -6.83 -18.72 21.94
N ASN A 12 -5.68 -19.39 21.96
CA ASN A 12 -5.10 -19.90 23.20
C ASN A 12 -4.55 -18.73 24.02
N ALA A 13 -5.14 -18.48 25.17
CA ALA A 13 -4.65 -17.49 26.13
C ALA A 13 -4.41 -18.20 27.47
N ASP A 14 -3.16 -18.12 27.95
CA ASP A 14 -2.82 -18.62 29.27
C ASP A 14 -3.62 -17.87 30.34
N ASN A 15 -4.31 -18.63 31.21
CA ASN A 15 -5.22 -18.05 32.19
C ASN A 15 -4.46 -17.26 33.28
N ASP A 16 -3.32 -17.73 33.73
CA ASP A 16 -2.53 -17.09 34.80
C ASP A 16 -1.91 -15.79 34.29
N THR A 17 -1.35 -15.80 33.08
CA THR A 17 -0.85 -14.59 32.40
C THR A 17 -1.98 -13.60 32.16
N SER A 18 -3.15 -14.07 31.74
CA SER A 18 -4.32 -13.20 31.53
C SER A 18 -4.82 -12.56 32.81
N ALA A 19 -4.88 -13.33 33.93
CA ALA A 19 -5.29 -12.81 35.23
C ALA A 19 -4.29 -11.76 35.76
N ARG A 20 -2.98 -12.02 35.63
CA ARG A 20 -1.92 -11.08 35.99
C ARG A 20 -2.01 -9.79 35.19
N LEU A 21 -2.12 -9.88 33.84
CA LEU A 21 -2.28 -8.72 32.96
C LEU A 21 -3.53 -7.90 33.30
N SER A 22 -4.66 -8.56 33.57
CA SER A 22 -5.89 -7.90 33.97
C SER A 22 -5.70 -7.07 35.25
N ALA A 23 -5.04 -7.64 36.23
CA ALA A 23 -4.79 -6.98 37.52
C ALA A 23 -3.81 -5.79 37.37
N GLU A 24 -2.67 -6.00 36.70
CA GLU A 24 -1.63 -4.97 36.56
C GLU A 24 -2.03 -3.81 35.65
N LEU A 25 -2.80 -4.08 34.59
CA LEU A 25 -3.27 -3.04 33.66
C LEU A 25 -4.61 -2.40 34.06
N GLY A 26 -5.30 -2.90 35.10
CA GLY A 26 -6.62 -2.45 35.47
C GLY A 26 -7.66 -2.65 34.35
N THR A 27 -7.50 -3.65 33.50
CA THR A 27 -8.36 -3.93 32.35
C THR A 27 -9.27 -5.13 32.61
N SER A 28 -10.30 -5.33 31.76
CA SER A 28 -11.17 -6.49 31.90
C SER A 28 -10.43 -7.81 31.60
N SER A 29 -10.88 -8.91 32.24
CA SER A 29 -10.32 -10.24 31.97
C SER A 29 -10.44 -10.63 30.48
N LEU A 30 -11.50 -10.21 29.79
CA LEU A 30 -11.67 -10.44 28.36
C LEU A 30 -10.60 -9.69 27.54
N THR A 31 -10.35 -8.42 27.85
CA THR A 31 -9.31 -7.63 27.19
C THR A 31 -7.94 -8.26 27.41
N ALA A 32 -7.62 -8.66 28.64
CA ALA A 32 -6.36 -9.32 28.97
C ALA A 32 -6.18 -10.63 28.19
N ARG A 33 -7.22 -11.47 28.09
CA ARG A 33 -7.18 -12.70 27.29
C ARG A 33 -6.96 -12.43 25.79
N ILE A 34 -7.57 -11.39 25.23
CA ILE A 34 -7.33 -10.98 23.85
C ILE A 34 -5.87 -10.54 23.66
N LEU A 35 -5.31 -9.78 24.60
CA LEU A 35 -3.90 -9.37 24.54
C LEU A 35 -2.96 -10.58 24.58
N VAL A 36 -3.18 -11.50 25.51
CA VAL A 36 -2.36 -12.72 25.62
C VAL A 36 -2.47 -13.58 24.36
N SER A 37 -3.67 -13.76 23.80
CA SER A 37 -3.86 -14.52 22.55
C SER A 37 -3.18 -13.87 21.33
N ARG A 38 -2.86 -12.57 21.43
CA ARG A 38 -2.10 -11.81 20.44
C ARG A 38 -0.59 -11.72 20.75
N GLY A 39 -0.12 -12.44 21.76
CA GLY A 39 1.29 -12.52 22.13
C GLY A 39 1.78 -11.45 23.12
N PHE A 40 0.90 -10.58 23.63
CA PHE A 40 1.26 -9.61 24.67
C PHE A 40 1.21 -10.29 26.04
N THR A 41 2.34 -10.84 26.49
CA THR A 41 2.45 -11.54 27.78
C THR A 41 3.10 -10.70 28.88
N ASP A 42 3.77 -9.61 28.51
CA ASP A 42 4.41 -8.65 29.40
C ASP A 42 3.53 -7.41 29.61
N PRO A 43 3.30 -6.97 30.86
CA PRO A 43 2.47 -5.81 31.19
C PRO A 43 2.93 -4.51 30.53
N ALA A 44 4.25 -4.28 30.43
CA ALA A 44 4.77 -3.05 29.82
C ALA A 44 4.48 -3.00 28.33
N SER A 45 4.71 -4.10 27.59
CA SER A 45 4.38 -4.20 26.16
C SER A 45 2.87 -4.09 25.91
N ALA A 46 2.05 -4.74 26.73
CA ALA A 46 0.60 -4.64 26.66
C ALA A 46 0.07 -3.22 26.95
N HIS A 47 0.62 -2.56 27.97
CA HIS A 47 0.29 -1.15 28.28
C HIS A 47 0.65 -0.23 27.12
N ASN A 48 1.85 -0.40 26.54
CA ASN A 48 2.30 0.37 25.39
C ASN A 48 1.38 0.18 24.17
N PHE A 49 1.00 -1.07 23.91
CA PHE A 49 0.06 -1.36 22.81
C PHE A 49 -1.30 -0.69 23.01
N LEU A 50 -1.82 -0.65 24.25
CA LEU A 50 -3.11 -0.01 24.53
C LEU A 50 -3.05 1.52 24.46
N ASN A 51 -1.98 2.12 24.96
CA ASN A 51 -1.92 3.56 25.25
C ASN A 51 -0.94 4.34 24.36
N ASN A 52 -0.11 3.70 23.56
CA ASN A 52 0.93 4.31 22.71
C ASN A 52 1.94 5.21 23.49
N THR A 53 2.06 5.05 24.82
CA THR A 53 2.75 6.02 25.68
C THR A 53 4.27 6.00 25.57
N THR A 54 4.85 4.89 25.10
CA THR A 54 6.31 4.74 24.97
C THR A 54 6.76 4.45 23.54
N LEU A 55 5.81 4.37 22.59
CA LEU A 55 6.16 4.24 21.19
C LEU A 55 6.86 5.51 20.73
N LYS A 56 8.02 5.34 20.12
CA LYS A 56 8.83 6.41 19.56
C LYS A 56 9.09 6.10 18.10
N MET A 57 9.16 7.13 17.31
CA MET A 57 9.67 7.01 15.95
C MET A 57 11.19 6.81 16.01
N TYR A 58 11.69 5.84 15.29
CA TYR A 58 13.13 5.64 15.13
C TYR A 58 13.75 6.77 14.32
N ASP A 59 15.04 6.98 14.50
CA ASP A 59 15.80 7.92 13.68
C ASP A 59 15.72 7.49 12.20
N PRO A 60 15.26 8.34 11.28
CA PRO A 60 15.19 8.02 9.86
C PRO A 60 16.56 7.72 9.25
N PHE A 61 17.65 8.25 9.80
CA PHE A 61 19.01 7.98 9.33
C PHE A 61 19.53 6.58 9.65
N LEU A 62 18.76 5.75 10.35
CA LEU A 62 19.04 4.31 10.49
C LEU A 62 18.71 3.52 9.21
N LEU A 63 17.86 4.08 8.31
CA LEU A 63 17.62 3.51 7.00
C LEU A 63 18.86 3.69 6.11
N ALA A 64 19.29 2.62 5.46
CA ALA A 64 20.43 2.64 4.56
C ALA A 64 20.24 3.67 3.44
N ASP A 65 21.30 4.36 3.05
CA ASP A 65 21.33 5.44 2.05
C ASP A 65 20.42 6.66 2.35
N MET A 66 19.78 6.76 3.51
CA MET A 66 18.96 7.91 3.86
C MET A 66 19.77 9.21 3.85
N ASP A 67 20.99 9.18 4.34
CA ASP A 67 21.91 10.32 4.34
C ASP A 67 22.23 10.79 2.92
N LYS A 68 22.53 9.86 2.00
CA LYS A 68 22.78 10.13 0.58
C LYS A 68 21.54 10.73 -0.09
N ALA A 69 20.36 10.14 0.15
CA ALA A 69 19.08 10.62 -0.39
C ALA A 69 18.82 12.06 0.07
N VAL A 70 18.98 12.37 1.36
CA VAL A 70 18.77 13.69 1.93
C VAL A 70 19.72 14.72 1.35
N VAL A 71 21.03 14.42 1.26
CA VAL A 71 22.02 15.33 0.71
C VAL A 71 21.70 15.62 -0.75
N PHE A 72 21.46 14.59 -1.55
CA PHE A 72 21.17 14.72 -2.96
C PHE A 72 19.87 15.50 -3.24
N ILE A 73 18.78 15.19 -2.54
CA ILE A 73 17.49 15.86 -2.76
C ILE A 73 17.57 17.33 -2.35
N LYS A 74 18.22 17.66 -1.21
CA LYS A 74 18.43 19.05 -0.80
C LYS A 74 19.25 19.83 -1.82
N ASP A 75 20.26 19.21 -2.42
CA ASP A 75 21.05 19.83 -3.47
C ASP A 75 20.24 20.02 -4.76
N ALA A 76 19.48 19.02 -5.18
CA ALA A 76 18.59 19.09 -6.34
C ALA A 76 17.56 20.22 -6.21
N VAL A 77 16.93 20.36 -5.03
CA VAL A 77 15.99 21.46 -4.75
C VAL A 77 16.71 22.82 -4.80
N ARG A 78 17.86 22.95 -4.13
CA ARG A 78 18.62 24.21 -4.08
C ARG A 78 19.13 24.65 -5.44
N SER A 79 19.53 23.70 -6.29
CA SER A 79 20.00 23.97 -7.65
C SER A 79 18.89 24.12 -8.69
N GLY A 80 17.60 24.02 -8.26
CA GLY A 80 16.45 24.20 -9.14
C GLY A 80 16.22 23.08 -10.15
N ARG A 81 16.78 21.87 -9.91
CA ARG A 81 16.57 20.70 -10.78
C ARG A 81 15.10 20.34 -10.84
N ARG A 82 14.65 19.88 -12.00
CA ARG A 82 13.27 19.41 -12.23
C ARG A 82 13.15 18.00 -11.65
N ILE A 83 12.29 17.83 -10.67
CA ILE A 83 12.08 16.57 -9.95
C ILE A 83 10.76 15.97 -10.39
N CYS A 84 10.74 14.67 -10.72
CA CYS A 84 9.53 13.89 -10.90
C CYS A 84 9.40 12.87 -9.75
N VAL A 85 8.30 12.94 -9.00
CA VAL A 85 7.92 11.89 -8.04
C VAL A 85 7.15 10.83 -8.81
N TYR A 86 7.72 9.63 -8.90
CA TYR A 86 7.17 8.49 -9.62
C TYR A 86 6.60 7.48 -8.62
N GLY A 87 5.29 7.36 -8.55
CA GLY A 87 4.61 6.48 -7.59
C GLY A 87 3.95 5.27 -8.23
N ASP A 88 3.45 4.36 -7.39
CA ASP A 88 2.57 3.28 -7.83
C ASP A 88 1.11 3.75 -7.90
N TYR A 89 0.26 2.96 -8.57
CA TYR A 89 -1.14 3.28 -8.86
C TYR A 89 -2.12 2.92 -7.73
N ASP A 90 -1.67 2.25 -6.68
CA ASP A 90 -2.51 1.91 -5.54
C ASP A 90 -2.55 3.04 -4.49
N VAL A 91 -3.26 2.81 -3.38
CA VAL A 91 -3.43 3.85 -2.35
C VAL A 91 -2.13 4.18 -1.65
N ASP A 92 -1.24 3.20 -1.45
CA ASP A 92 0.05 3.45 -0.81
C ASP A 92 0.92 4.34 -1.71
N GLY A 93 1.10 3.96 -2.99
CA GLY A 93 1.82 4.77 -3.96
C GLY A 93 1.22 6.16 -4.17
N VAL A 94 -0.12 6.26 -4.24
CA VAL A 94 -0.80 7.57 -4.39
C VAL A 94 -0.61 8.46 -3.17
N THR A 95 -0.71 7.91 -1.95
CA THR A 95 -0.49 8.69 -0.71
C THR A 95 0.97 9.07 -0.53
N ALA A 96 1.89 8.17 -0.88
CA ALA A 96 3.33 8.43 -0.89
C ALA A 96 3.70 9.56 -1.89
N THR A 97 3.16 9.48 -3.12
CA THR A 97 3.33 10.52 -4.15
C THR A 97 2.78 11.87 -3.67
N THR A 98 1.58 11.87 -3.08
CA THR A 98 0.97 13.09 -2.52
C THR A 98 1.84 13.69 -1.44
N LEU A 99 2.30 12.87 -0.49
CA LEU A 99 3.10 13.31 0.64
C LEU A 99 4.40 13.96 0.16
N LEU A 100 5.20 13.23 -0.63
CA LEU A 100 6.51 13.72 -1.06
C LEU A 100 6.40 14.97 -1.96
N SER A 101 5.49 14.96 -2.93
CA SER A 101 5.34 16.08 -3.85
C SER A 101 4.81 17.34 -3.16
N THR A 102 3.88 17.19 -2.21
CA THR A 102 3.39 18.31 -1.41
C THR A 102 4.51 18.91 -0.56
N TYR A 103 5.29 18.05 0.10
CA TYR A 103 6.46 18.49 0.87
C TYR A 103 7.48 19.22 0.00
N LEU A 104 7.91 18.61 -1.11
CA LEU A 104 8.91 19.22 -1.99
C LEU A 104 8.46 20.56 -2.56
N ARG A 105 7.21 20.67 -3.01
CA ARG A 105 6.64 21.95 -3.49
C ARG A 105 6.60 23.00 -2.40
N SER A 106 6.28 22.63 -1.15
CA SER A 106 6.31 23.57 -0.01
C SER A 106 7.72 24.10 0.28
N ARG A 107 8.76 23.41 -0.20
CA ARG A 107 10.17 23.83 -0.11
C ARG A 107 10.70 24.51 -1.38
N GLY A 108 9.79 24.87 -2.30
CA GLY A 108 10.14 25.57 -3.54
C GLY A 108 10.71 24.69 -4.66
N ALA A 109 10.59 23.36 -4.54
CA ALA A 109 11.07 22.46 -5.59
C ALA A 109 10.21 22.57 -6.86
N ASN A 110 10.86 22.51 -8.02
CA ASN A 110 10.19 22.30 -9.30
C ASN A 110 9.82 20.82 -9.40
N CYS A 111 8.62 20.46 -8.92
CA CYS A 111 8.21 19.08 -8.72
C CYS A 111 6.95 18.73 -9.50
N THR A 112 7.05 17.70 -10.32
CA THR A 112 5.93 17.05 -11.02
C THR A 112 5.68 15.65 -10.42
N CYS A 113 4.54 15.04 -10.79
CA CYS A 113 4.18 13.70 -10.35
C CYS A 113 3.85 12.84 -11.58
N PHE A 114 4.21 11.58 -11.50
CA PHE A 114 3.81 10.57 -12.48
C PHE A 114 3.34 9.30 -11.74
N ILE A 115 2.23 8.75 -12.18
CA ILE A 115 1.72 7.46 -11.73
C ILE A 115 1.40 6.65 -12.98
N PRO A 116 1.99 5.45 -13.15
CA PRO A 116 1.75 4.62 -14.33
C PRO A 116 0.31 4.12 -14.37
N GLU A 117 -0.19 3.88 -15.57
CA GLU A 117 -1.48 3.25 -15.75
C GLU A 117 -1.37 1.73 -15.64
N ARG A 118 -2.07 1.15 -14.68
CA ARG A 118 -2.03 -0.28 -14.35
C ARG A 118 -2.23 -1.20 -15.56
N ILE A 119 -3.11 -0.84 -16.49
CA ILE A 119 -3.52 -1.72 -17.61
C ILE A 119 -2.55 -1.61 -18.76
N SER A 120 -2.12 -0.40 -19.12
CA SER A 120 -1.28 -0.13 -20.30
C SER A 120 0.21 -0.21 -20.00
N GLU A 121 0.64 0.18 -18.79
CA GLU A 121 2.05 0.35 -18.43
C GLU A 121 2.54 -0.70 -17.40
N GLY A 122 1.62 -1.37 -16.70
CA GLY A 122 1.95 -2.40 -15.72
C GLY A 122 2.36 -1.86 -14.34
N TYR A 123 3.10 -2.66 -13.58
CA TYR A 123 3.63 -2.32 -12.27
C TYR A 123 5.10 -1.89 -12.37
N GLY A 124 5.46 -0.90 -11.57
CA GLY A 124 6.84 -0.47 -11.42
C GLY A 124 7.30 0.58 -12.44
N LEU A 125 8.60 0.82 -12.46
CA LEU A 125 9.22 1.66 -13.48
C LEU A 125 9.16 0.94 -14.84
N ASN A 126 8.94 1.72 -15.90
CA ASN A 126 9.03 1.20 -17.25
C ASN A 126 9.77 2.16 -18.18
N SER A 127 10.45 1.62 -19.17
CA SER A 127 11.34 2.37 -20.08
C SER A 127 10.61 3.44 -20.91
N GLU A 128 9.36 3.21 -21.32
CA GLU A 128 8.60 4.20 -22.11
C GLU A 128 8.17 5.39 -21.23
N ALA A 129 7.77 5.15 -19.98
CA ALA A 129 7.49 6.21 -19.03
C ALA A 129 8.77 7.02 -18.73
N ILE A 130 9.90 6.36 -18.45
CA ILE A 130 11.20 7.00 -18.22
C ILE A 130 11.59 7.87 -19.41
N LYS A 131 11.48 7.37 -20.64
CA LYS A 131 11.77 8.11 -21.87
C LYS A 131 10.89 9.37 -22.01
N THR A 132 9.63 9.27 -21.61
CA THR A 132 8.72 10.40 -21.67
C THR A 132 9.06 11.43 -20.58
N ILE A 133 9.31 10.97 -19.37
CA ILE A 133 9.61 11.79 -18.20
C ILE A 133 10.97 12.48 -18.33
N SER A 134 11.98 11.80 -18.89
CA SER A 134 13.36 12.32 -19.05
C SER A 134 13.46 13.63 -19.82
N ARG A 135 12.47 13.93 -20.66
CA ARG A 135 12.41 15.21 -21.39
C ARG A 135 12.04 16.39 -20.48
N GLN A 136 11.41 16.11 -19.35
CA GLN A 136 10.83 17.11 -18.47
C GLN A 136 11.39 17.12 -17.06
N CYS A 137 12.20 16.13 -16.67
CA CYS A 137 12.83 16.06 -15.36
C CYS A 137 14.32 15.70 -15.47
N ASP A 138 15.06 16.08 -14.44
CA ASP A 138 16.48 15.83 -14.25
C ASP A 138 16.69 14.77 -13.14
N VAL A 139 15.68 14.56 -12.31
CA VAL A 139 15.68 13.64 -11.17
C VAL A 139 14.34 12.91 -11.11
N ILE A 140 14.37 11.60 -10.97
CA ILE A 140 13.21 10.79 -10.60
C ILE A 140 13.40 10.34 -9.14
N ILE A 141 12.37 10.55 -8.31
CA ILE A 141 12.30 9.95 -6.98
C ILE A 141 11.14 8.96 -7.01
N THR A 142 11.45 7.68 -6.90
CA THR A 142 10.40 6.65 -6.84
C THR A 142 9.85 6.54 -5.43
N VAL A 143 8.56 6.26 -5.32
CA VAL A 143 7.87 6.03 -4.05
C VAL A 143 7.00 4.79 -4.17
N ASP A 144 7.14 3.86 -3.22
CA ASP A 144 6.40 2.60 -3.20
C ASP A 144 6.68 1.70 -4.42
N THR A 145 7.85 1.87 -5.03
CA THR A 145 8.29 1.10 -6.21
C THR A 145 9.76 1.35 -6.50
N GLY A 146 10.34 0.46 -7.28
CA GLY A 146 11.66 0.70 -7.88
C GLY A 146 12.77 -0.20 -7.38
N ILE A 147 12.61 -0.92 -6.27
CA ILE A 147 13.69 -1.76 -5.69
C ILE A 147 14.16 -2.87 -6.61
N THR A 148 13.33 -3.31 -7.53
CA THR A 148 13.65 -4.36 -8.51
C THR A 148 14.00 -3.85 -9.90
N ALA A 149 13.96 -2.53 -10.12
CA ALA A 149 14.04 -1.87 -11.43
C ALA A 149 15.50 -1.60 -11.85
N VAL A 150 16.33 -2.66 -11.96
CA VAL A 150 17.77 -2.54 -12.26
C VAL A 150 18.01 -1.98 -13.67
N GLU A 151 17.33 -2.54 -14.67
CA GLU A 151 17.51 -2.15 -16.08
C GLU A 151 16.90 -0.77 -16.35
N GLU A 152 15.77 -0.46 -15.74
CA GLU A 152 15.08 0.82 -15.89
C GLU A 152 15.87 1.98 -15.28
N VAL A 153 16.54 1.75 -14.14
CA VAL A 153 17.41 2.74 -13.51
C VAL A 153 18.65 2.99 -14.37
N GLU A 154 19.27 1.95 -14.93
CA GLU A 154 20.39 2.11 -15.84
C GLU A 154 19.95 2.84 -17.13
N TYR A 155 18.76 2.55 -17.63
CA TYR A 155 18.19 3.28 -18.76
C TYR A 155 17.97 4.77 -18.43
N ALA A 156 17.39 5.10 -17.27
CA ALA A 156 17.24 6.50 -16.83
C ALA A 156 18.58 7.22 -16.79
N ARG A 157 19.58 6.57 -16.21
CA ARG A 157 20.96 7.07 -16.13
C ARG A 157 21.56 7.33 -17.52
N SER A 158 21.33 6.44 -18.49
CA SER A 158 21.79 6.61 -19.87
C SER A 158 21.18 7.84 -20.56
N LEU A 159 20.01 8.29 -20.09
CA LEU A 159 19.32 9.51 -20.53
C LEU A 159 19.72 10.77 -19.73
N GLY A 160 20.66 10.65 -18.79
CA GLY A 160 21.12 11.74 -17.94
C GLY A 160 20.16 12.09 -16.79
N VAL A 161 19.28 11.18 -16.40
CA VAL A 161 18.34 11.34 -15.29
C VAL A 161 18.83 10.57 -14.08
N ASP A 162 19.01 11.27 -12.96
CA ASP A 162 19.36 10.66 -11.68
C ASP A 162 18.13 10.04 -11.02
N VAL A 163 18.29 8.90 -10.34
CA VAL A 163 17.21 8.21 -9.66
C VAL A 163 17.52 8.06 -8.18
N VAL A 164 16.53 8.37 -7.34
CA VAL A 164 16.50 8.02 -5.91
C VAL A 164 15.32 7.08 -5.71
N ILE A 165 15.54 5.94 -5.06
CA ILE A 165 14.52 4.93 -4.81
C ILE A 165 14.08 5.01 -3.34
N THR A 166 12.75 5.05 -3.11
CA THR A 166 12.13 4.75 -1.81
C THR A 166 11.10 3.66 -2.01
N ASP A 167 11.31 2.52 -1.35
CA ASP A 167 10.46 1.34 -1.53
C ASP A 167 10.38 0.55 -0.22
N HIS A 168 9.49 -0.44 -0.17
CA HIS A 168 9.32 -1.35 0.96
C HIS A 168 9.08 -2.80 0.52
N HIS A 169 9.29 -3.09 -0.75
CA HIS A 169 9.13 -4.43 -1.30
C HIS A 169 10.39 -5.27 -1.10
N SER A 170 10.27 -6.58 -1.27
CA SER A 170 11.40 -7.50 -1.14
C SER A 170 12.48 -7.21 -2.16
N CYS A 171 13.72 -7.05 -1.69
CA CYS A 171 14.88 -6.83 -2.53
C CYS A 171 15.28 -8.09 -3.29
N ARG A 172 15.84 -7.91 -4.48
CA ARG A 172 16.59 -8.95 -5.21
C ARG A 172 18.06 -8.93 -4.81
N ASP A 173 18.83 -9.94 -5.25
CA ASP A 173 20.28 -10.02 -4.98
C ASP A 173 21.06 -8.81 -5.50
N VAL A 174 20.60 -8.19 -6.58
CA VAL A 174 21.19 -7.00 -7.18
C VAL A 174 20.25 -5.82 -7.00
N LEU A 175 20.77 -4.78 -6.34
CA LEU A 175 20.06 -3.51 -6.21
C LEU A 175 20.27 -2.61 -7.43
N PRO A 176 19.29 -1.77 -7.79
CA PRO A 176 19.44 -0.77 -8.84
C PRO A 176 20.58 0.21 -8.55
N ALA A 177 21.33 0.61 -9.59
CA ALA A 177 22.43 1.56 -9.49
C ALA A 177 21.95 3.02 -9.40
N ALA A 178 21.02 3.29 -8.48
CA ALA A 178 20.49 4.60 -8.18
C ALA A 178 21.46 5.43 -7.32
N VAL A 179 21.21 6.74 -7.22
CA VAL A 179 21.97 7.65 -6.33
C VAL A 179 21.83 7.24 -4.87
N ALA A 180 20.63 6.83 -4.49
CA ALA A 180 20.32 6.29 -3.17
C ALA A 180 19.17 5.29 -3.31
N VAL A 181 19.19 4.23 -2.49
CA VAL A 181 18.14 3.21 -2.40
C VAL A 181 17.73 3.08 -0.95
N VAL A 182 16.59 3.63 -0.60
CA VAL A 182 16.05 3.62 0.76
C VAL A 182 14.95 2.58 0.85
N ASP A 183 15.26 1.44 1.46
CA ASP A 183 14.32 0.34 1.65
C ASP A 183 14.69 -0.44 2.91
N PRO A 184 13.77 -0.61 3.86
CA PRO A 184 14.04 -1.34 5.10
C PRO A 184 14.32 -2.83 4.90
N TYR A 185 13.94 -3.44 3.76
CA TYR A 185 14.19 -4.86 3.47
C TYR A 185 15.55 -5.14 2.83
N ARG A 186 16.37 -4.14 2.60
CA ARG A 186 17.77 -4.36 2.16
C ARG A 186 18.52 -5.21 3.17
N ALA A 187 19.38 -6.08 2.68
CA ALA A 187 20.20 -6.99 3.51
C ALA A 187 21.18 -6.24 4.41
N ASP A 188 21.66 -5.06 4.00
CA ASP A 188 22.58 -4.19 4.72
C ASP A 188 21.88 -3.12 5.57
N ASP A 189 20.55 -3.10 5.61
CA ASP A 189 19.76 -2.12 6.36
C ASP A 189 19.62 -2.51 7.83
N SER A 190 19.88 -1.55 8.73
CA SER A 190 19.84 -1.72 10.18
C SER A 190 18.58 -1.13 10.84
N TYR A 191 17.63 -0.65 10.06
CA TYR A 191 16.41 -0.04 10.60
C TYR A 191 15.61 -1.04 11.44
N PRO A 192 15.25 -0.70 12.68
CA PRO A 192 14.68 -1.67 13.62
C PRO A 192 13.31 -2.23 13.21
N TYR A 193 12.52 -1.45 12.46
CA TYR A 193 11.16 -1.82 12.09
C TYR A 193 11.01 -1.94 10.57
N LYS A 194 10.93 -3.18 10.08
CA LYS A 194 10.92 -3.47 8.65
C LYS A 194 9.55 -3.29 7.98
N ALA A 195 8.46 -3.35 8.73
CA ALA A 195 7.09 -3.37 8.20
C ALA A 195 6.50 -1.97 7.97
N LEU A 196 7.29 -1.04 7.44
CA LEU A 196 6.77 0.22 6.93
C LEU A 196 6.07 -0.01 5.58
N ALA A 197 4.99 0.71 5.30
CA ALA A 197 4.43 0.85 3.96
C ALA A 197 5.32 1.79 3.11
N GLY A 198 5.14 1.84 1.80
CA GLY A 198 5.86 2.76 0.92
C GLY A 198 5.69 4.22 1.36
N VAL A 199 4.48 4.64 1.70
CA VAL A 199 4.24 5.97 2.29
C VAL A 199 4.94 6.17 3.63
N GLY A 200 5.13 5.10 4.40
CA GLY A 200 5.88 5.11 5.65
C GLY A 200 7.37 5.39 5.41
N VAL A 201 7.98 4.77 4.42
CA VAL A 201 9.37 5.02 4.01
C VAL A 201 9.53 6.47 3.52
N VAL A 202 8.59 6.94 2.69
CA VAL A 202 8.56 8.35 2.25
C VAL A 202 8.40 9.30 3.42
N PHE A 203 7.58 8.98 4.40
CA PHE A 203 7.43 9.77 5.61
C PHE A 203 8.74 9.87 6.40
N LYS A 204 9.51 8.78 6.50
CA LYS A 204 10.85 8.81 7.11
C LYS A 204 11.81 9.68 6.32
N LEU A 205 11.77 9.64 4.98
CA LEU A 205 12.56 10.53 4.14
C LEU A 205 12.21 12.00 4.40
N VAL A 206 10.92 12.34 4.48
CA VAL A 206 10.48 13.71 4.75
C VAL A 206 10.87 14.16 6.16
N CYS A 207 10.81 13.27 7.17
CA CYS A 207 11.33 13.52 8.51
C CYS A 207 12.85 13.86 8.49
N ALA A 208 13.63 13.11 7.71
CA ALA A 208 15.07 13.35 7.56
C ALA A 208 15.39 14.66 6.83
N LEU A 209 14.62 14.96 5.79
CA LEU A 209 14.75 16.21 5.03
C LEU A 209 14.44 17.43 5.88
N GLU A 210 13.38 17.38 6.70
CA GLU A 210 12.96 18.50 7.58
C GLU A 210 13.80 18.59 8.86
N GLY A 211 14.28 17.44 9.39
CA GLY A 211 14.96 17.38 10.69
C GLY A 211 14.01 17.52 11.90
N ASN A 212 12.69 17.38 11.70
CA ASN A 212 11.69 17.50 12.75
C ASN A 212 10.52 16.51 12.50
N SER A 213 10.67 15.31 13.03
CA SER A 213 9.69 14.24 12.86
C SER A 213 8.33 14.55 13.53
N ALA A 214 8.32 15.27 14.65
CA ALA A 214 7.08 15.63 15.32
C ALA A 214 6.21 16.57 14.45
N LYS A 215 6.83 17.59 13.85
CA LYS A 215 6.16 18.50 12.92
C LYS A 215 5.62 17.73 11.69
N MET A 216 6.40 16.81 11.14
CA MET A 216 5.96 16.02 9.98
C MET A 216 4.83 15.07 10.34
N LEU A 217 4.80 14.54 11.57
CA LEU A 217 3.69 13.73 12.05
C LEU A 217 2.38 14.54 12.10
N GLU A 218 2.42 15.76 12.60
CA GLU A 218 1.26 16.68 12.64
C GLU A 218 0.77 17.07 11.24
N GLU A 219 1.65 17.11 10.25
CA GLU A 219 1.34 17.60 8.91
C GLU A 219 0.90 16.48 7.94
N TYR A 220 1.47 15.27 8.09
CA TYR A 220 1.31 14.21 7.09
C TYR A 220 0.79 12.87 7.62
N ALA A 221 0.65 12.67 8.93
CA ALA A 221 0.27 11.37 9.46
C ALA A 221 -1.07 10.84 8.93
N GLU A 222 -2.00 11.71 8.50
CA GLU A 222 -3.25 11.30 7.89
C GLU A 222 -3.06 10.56 6.55
N LEU A 223 -2.11 11.00 5.70
CA LEU A 223 -1.76 10.32 4.45
C LEU A 223 -1.06 8.99 4.75
N VAL A 224 -0.11 9.00 5.69
CA VAL A 224 0.62 7.79 6.10
C VAL A 224 -0.34 6.74 6.67
N ALA A 225 -1.32 7.17 7.48
CA ALA A 225 -2.32 6.25 8.03
C ALA A 225 -3.17 5.61 6.92
N ILE A 226 -3.57 6.38 5.91
CA ILE A 226 -4.39 5.86 4.81
C ILE A 226 -3.61 4.83 3.99
N GLY A 227 -2.38 5.12 3.56
CA GLY A 227 -1.55 4.19 2.78
C GLY A 227 -1.21 2.93 3.58
N THR A 228 -0.69 3.09 4.81
CA THR A 228 -0.35 1.96 5.70
C THR A 228 -1.54 1.01 5.95
N ILE A 229 -2.76 1.56 6.16
CA ILE A 229 -3.96 0.76 6.35
C ILE A 229 -4.39 0.09 5.03
N ALA A 230 -4.28 0.80 3.91
CA ALA A 230 -4.70 0.29 2.60
C ALA A 230 -3.81 -0.84 2.10
N ASP A 231 -2.51 -0.79 2.40
CA ASP A 231 -1.52 -1.81 2.09
C ASP A 231 -1.51 -2.97 3.13
N VAL A 232 -2.42 -2.92 4.10
CA VAL A 232 -2.63 -3.97 5.12
C VAL A 232 -1.39 -4.23 5.97
N MET A 233 -0.52 -3.23 6.14
CA MET A 233 0.68 -3.37 6.95
C MET A 233 0.35 -3.59 8.44
N PRO A 234 1.19 -4.34 9.17
CA PRO A 234 1.00 -4.57 10.61
C PRO A 234 0.91 -3.25 11.39
N LEU A 235 -0.18 -3.06 12.14
CA LEU A 235 -0.38 -1.88 13.00
C LEU A 235 0.28 -2.08 14.37
N THR A 236 1.58 -2.29 14.34
CA THR A 236 2.46 -2.44 15.51
C THR A 236 3.54 -1.38 15.47
N ASP A 237 4.30 -1.20 16.55
CA ASP A 237 5.45 -0.31 16.64
C ASP A 237 5.19 1.09 16.05
N GLU A 238 6.05 1.61 15.16
CA GLU A 238 5.90 2.93 14.55
C GLU A 238 4.62 3.08 13.73
N ASN A 239 4.20 2.03 12.99
CA ASN A 239 2.96 2.08 12.24
C ASN A 239 1.77 2.36 13.15
N ARG A 240 1.73 1.75 14.35
CA ARG A 240 0.67 2.00 15.32
C ARG A 240 0.65 3.44 15.80
N LEU A 241 1.82 4.00 16.11
CA LEU A 241 1.95 5.39 16.53
C LEU A 241 1.46 6.34 15.44
N ILE A 242 2.00 6.18 14.22
CA ILE A 242 1.71 7.07 13.10
C ILE A 242 0.24 6.96 12.67
N VAL A 243 -0.28 5.72 12.58
CA VAL A 243 -1.69 5.48 12.23
C VAL A 243 -2.64 6.03 13.28
N SER A 244 -2.32 5.88 14.57
CA SER A 244 -3.13 6.46 15.65
C SER A 244 -3.20 7.99 15.56
N ALA A 245 -2.06 8.63 15.32
CA ALA A 245 -1.99 10.08 15.10
C ALA A 245 -2.77 10.48 13.84
N GLY A 246 -2.58 9.78 12.74
CA GLY A 246 -3.25 10.07 11.47
C GLY A 246 -4.78 9.90 11.52
N LEU A 247 -5.28 8.86 12.19
CA LEU A 247 -6.72 8.68 12.40
C LEU A 247 -7.32 9.83 13.22
N SER A 248 -6.59 10.33 14.22
CA SER A 248 -7.01 11.50 15.00
C SER A 248 -7.01 12.78 14.15
N LEU A 249 -6.02 12.99 13.28
CA LEU A 249 -5.96 14.13 12.37
C LEU A 249 -7.11 14.10 11.35
N LEU A 250 -7.45 12.92 10.84
CA LEU A 250 -8.56 12.74 9.88
C LEU A 250 -9.90 13.23 10.41
N GLU A 251 -10.12 13.19 11.73
CA GLU A 251 -11.36 13.71 12.34
C GLU A 251 -11.55 15.21 12.06
N HIS A 252 -10.47 15.95 11.82
CA HIS A 252 -10.42 17.38 11.59
C HIS A 252 -9.55 17.75 10.39
N THR A 253 -9.48 16.87 9.40
CA THR A 253 -8.61 17.06 8.23
C THR A 253 -8.83 18.42 7.55
N LYS A 254 -7.75 19.07 7.20
CA LYS A 254 -7.73 20.31 6.42
C LYS A 254 -7.60 20.03 4.91
N ARG A 255 -7.35 18.78 4.52
CA ARG A 255 -7.27 18.38 3.11
C ARG A 255 -8.67 18.29 2.52
N LYS A 256 -8.99 19.22 1.64
CA LYS A 256 -10.33 19.35 1.04
C LYS A 256 -10.82 18.07 0.37
N GLY A 257 -9.92 17.40 -0.38
CA GLY A 257 -10.26 16.13 -1.03
C GLY A 257 -10.61 15.01 -0.05
N LEU A 258 -9.85 14.86 1.05
CA LEU A 258 -10.17 13.86 2.09
C LEU A 258 -11.49 14.20 2.80
N ALA A 259 -11.69 15.47 3.16
CA ALA A 259 -12.94 15.92 3.78
C ALA A 259 -14.16 15.62 2.88
N ALA A 260 -14.07 15.94 1.58
CA ALA A 260 -15.11 15.66 0.60
C ALA A 260 -15.40 14.15 0.50
N LEU A 261 -14.36 13.32 0.35
CA LEU A 261 -14.51 11.86 0.24
C LEU A 261 -15.11 11.25 1.51
N MET A 262 -14.65 11.66 2.70
CA MET A 262 -15.17 11.17 3.98
C MET A 262 -16.62 11.59 4.22
N LYS A 263 -17.02 12.79 3.79
CA LYS A 263 -18.41 13.27 3.81
C LYS A 263 -19.29 12.40 2.91
N LYS A 264 -18.89 12.16 1.65
CA LYS A 264 -19.66 11.34 0.69
C LYS A 264 -19.79 9.88 1.10
N THR A 265 -18.77 9.34 1.76
CA THR A 265 -18.77 7.95 2.25
C THR A 265 -19.48 7.79 3.59
N GLY A 266 -19.83 8.87 4.26
CA GLY A 266 -20.45 8.86 5.58
C GLY A 266 -19.49 8.39 6.70
N VAL A 267 -18.18 8.42 6.46
CA VAL A 267 -17.15 8.11 7.47
C VAL A 267 -17.09 9.24 8.50
N LEU A 268 -17.17 10.49 8.04
CA LEU A 268 -17.17 11.65 8.92
C LEU A 268 -18.56 11.82 9.55
N LYS A 269 -18.74 11.29 10.74
CA LYS A 269 -19.98 11.44 11.52
C LYS A 269 -19.68 12.15 12.83
N ARG A 270 -20.50 13.16 13.16
CA ARG A 270 -20.37 13.93 14.41
C ARG A 270 -20.34 13.01 15.63
N GLY A 271 -19.29 13.12 16.45
CA GLY A 271 -19.12 12.35 17.70
C GLY A 271 -18.66 10.89 17.51
N LYS A 272 -18.27 10.46 16.31
CA LYS A 272 -17.68 9.13 16.07
C LYS A 272 -16.21 9.27 15.69
N ARG A 273 -15.36 8.47 16.34
CA ARG A 273 -13.95 8.34 15.95
C ARG A 273 -13.80 7.63 14.62
N ILE A 274 -12.84 8.06 13.82
CA ILE A 274 -12.45 7.37 12.59
C ILE A 274 -11.61 6.15 12.97
N THR A 275 -11.93 5.01 12.38
CA THR A 275 -11.26 3.74 12.64
C THR A 275 -10.50 3.25 11.42
N ALA A 276 -9.50 2.38 11.61
CA ALA A 276 -8.80 1.71 10.53
C ALA A 276 -9.79 0.97 9.59
N SER A 277 -10.82 0.32 10.15
CA SER A 277 -11.87 -0.32 9.34
C SER A 277 -12.62 0.67 8.43
N ALA A 278 -12.89 1.90 8.90
CA ALA A 278 -13.52 2.91 8.06
C ALA A 278 -12.62 3.30 6.87
N ILE A 279 -11.31 3.39 7.09
CA ILE A 279 -10.34 3.62 6.01
C ILE A 279 -10.30 2.42 5.06
N SER A 280 -10.10 1.19 5.56
CA SER A 280 -9.99 -0.02 4.73
C SER A 280 -11.23 -0.29 3.87
N PHE A 281 -12.45 -0.05 4.40
CA PHE A 281 -13.68 -0.44 3.72
C PHE A 281 -14.45 0.71 3.06
N ALA A 282 -14.16 1.96 3.43
CA ALA A 282 -14.85 3.09 2.82
C ALA A 282 -13.93 4.02 2.02
N ILE A 283 -12.73 4.36 2.49
CA ILE A 283 -11.86 5.32 1.81
C ILE A 283 -10.94 4.62 0.79
N ALA A 284 -10.12 3.68 1.23
CA ALA A 284 -9.14 2.99 0.39
C ALA A 284 -9.76 2.31 -0.85
N PRO A 285 -10.94 1.65 -0.80
CA PRO A 285 -11.52 1.05 -1.99
C PRO A 285 -11.92 2.04 -3.09
N ARG A 286 -12.24 3.30 -2.72
CA ARG A 286 -12.58 4.34 -3.69
C ARG A 286 -11.35 4.92 -4.36
N LEU A 287 -10.29 5.14 -3.61
CA LEU A 287 -8.99 5.54 -4.16
C LEU A 287 -8.43 4.45 -5.07
N ASN A 288 -8.41 3.19 -4.61
CA ASN A 288 -7.96 2.04 -5.39
C ASN A 288 -8.78 1.77 -6.66
N ALA A 289 -10.08 2.10 -6.65
CA ALA A 289 -10.94 1.88 -7.81
C ALA A 289 -10.51 2.73 -9.02
N ALA A 290 -9.93 3.90 -8.78
CA ALA A 290 -9.38 4.76 -9.83
C ALA A 290 -8.30 4.01 -10.63
N GLY A 291 -7.27 3.46 -9.98
CA GLY A 291 -6.20 2.70 -10.64
C GLY A 291 -6.64 1.36 -11.24
N ARG A 292 -7.82 0.84 -10.88
CA ARG A 292 -8.34 -0.42 -11.43
C ARG A 292 -9.20 -0.26 -12.69
N ILE A 293 -10.01 0.81 -12.78
CA ILE A 293 -11.02 0.99 -13.85
C ILE A 293 -10.82 2.28 -14.62
N ALA A 294 -10.13 3.26 -14.05
CA ALA A 294 -9.85 4.54 -14.65
C ALA A 294 -8.35 4.87 -14.57
N SER A 295 -7.98 6.05 -14.10
CA SER A 295 -6.60 6.45 -13.85
C SER A 295 -6.38 6.78 -12.38
N ALA A 296 -5.31 6.25 -11.79
CA ALA A 296 -4.89 6.56 -10.42
C ALA A 296 -4.59 8.06 -10.21
N THR A 297 -4.27 8.78 -11.28
CA THR A 297 -4.13 10.24 -11.26
C THR A 297 -5.37 10.95 -10.69
N LEU A 298 -6.56 10.35 -10.79
CA LEU A 298 -7.77 10.93 -10.22
C LEU A 298 -7.73 10.92 -8.67
N ALA A 299 -7.22 9.84 -8.08
CA ALA A 299 -7.03 9.76 -6.65
C ALA A 299 -5.95 10.76 -6.18
N LEU A 300 -4.84 10.88 -6.92
CA LEU A 300 -3.82 11.90 -6.66
C LEU A 300 -4.40 13.32 -6.70
N LYS A 301 -5.18 13.64 -7.75
CA LYS A 301 -5.85 14.95 -7.88
C LYS A 301 -6.79 15.23 -6.71
N LEU A 302 -7.52 14.23 -6.21
CA LEU A 302 -8.35 14.40 -5.03
C LEU A 302 -7.52 14.78 -3.80
N LEU A 303 -6.46 14.02 -3.51
CA LEU A 303 -5.63 14.25 -2.32
C LEU A 303 -4.89 15.59 -2.36
N MET A 304 -4.68 16.15 -3.55
CA MET A 304 -4.02 17.43 -3.80
C MET A 304 -5.00 18.57 -4.10
N ALA A 305 -6.32 18.37 -4.00
CA ALA A 305 -7.32 19.38 -4.31
C ALA A 305 -7.22 20.60 -3.35
N GLU A 306 -7.18 21.81 -3.92
CA GLU A 306 -7.02 23.05 -3.19
C GLU A 306 -8.33 23.81 -2.98
N ASP A 307 -9.39 23.47 -3.71
CA ASP A 307 -10.71 24.06 -3.59
C ASP A 307 -11.80 23.02 -3.32
N ASP A 308 -12.92 23.44 -2.75
CA ASP A 308 -14.00 22.55 -2.33
C ASP A 308 -14.81 22.03 -3.51
N GLU A 309 -14.93 22.80 -4.60
CA GLU A 309 -15.72 22.45 -5.77
C GLU A 309 -15.07 21.30 -6.53
N SER A 310 -13.77 21.41 -6.84
CA SER A 310 -13.01 20.33 -7.48
C SER A 310 -12.91 19.09 -6.58
N ALA A 311 -12.73 19.28 -5.27
CA ALA A 311 -12.69 18.19 -4.30
C ALA A 311 -14.01 17.40 -4.29
N ASP A 312 -15.15 18.09 -4.21
CA ASP A 312 -16.48 17.46 -4.22
C ASP A 312 -16.78 16.73 -5.53
N ALA A 313 -16.44 17.31 -6.68
CA ALA A 313 -16.63 16.71 -8.00
C ALA A 313 -15.77 15.45 -8.17
N ILE A 314 -14.49 15.49 -7.78
CA ILE A 314 -13.59 14.34 -7.88
C ILE A 314 -14.02 13.23 -6.91
N ALA A 315 -14.40 13.59 -5.67
CA ALA A 315 -14.88 12.61 -4.69
C ALA A 315 -16.15 11.89 -5.17
N GLU A 316 -17.10 12.61 -5.81
CA GLU A 316 -18.28 11.98 -6.43
C GLU A 316 -17.87 10.99 -7.52
N ARG A 317 -16.97 11.43 -8.41
CA ARG A 317 -16.48 10.59 -9.50
C ARG A 317 -15.81 9.31 -8.99
N LEU A 318 -15.02 9.37 -7.93
CA LEU A 318 -14.41 8.19 -7.30
C LEU A 318 -15.46 7.25 -6.68
N CYS A 319 -16.53 7.80 -6.10
CA CYS A 319 -17.64 6.99 -5.61
C CYS A 319 -18.36 6.25 -6.74
N GLU A 320 -18.60 6.90 -7.89
CA GLU A 320 -19.18 6.28 -9.09
C GLU A 320 -18.29 5.16 -9.65
N ILE A 321 -16.99 5.43 -9.80
CA ILE A 321 -15.99 4.45 -10.27
C ILE A 321 -15.95 3.23 -9.34
N ASN A 322 -15.95 3.44 -8.02
CA ASN A 322 -15.98 2.33 -7.09
C ASN A 322 -17.29 1.52 -7.17
N LYS A 323 -18.43 2.17 -7.40
CA LYS A 323 -19.71 1.50 -7.62
C LYS A 323 -19.65 0.63 -8.89
N LEU A 324 -19.10 1.16 -9.97
CA LEU A 324 -18.90 0.41 -11.22
C LEU A 324 -17.97 -0.79 -11.00
N ARG A 325 -16.86 -0.60 -10.26
CA ARG A 325 -15.95 -1.69 -9.90
C ARG A 325 -16.69 -2.79 -9.13
N GLN A 326 -17.51 -2.44 -8.14
CA GLN A 326 -18.28 -3.41 -7.35
C GLN A 326 -19.28 -4.18 -8.22
N GLN A 327 -19.99 -3.51 -9.12
CA GLN A 327 -20.91 -4.16 -10.08
C GLN A 327 -20.18 -5.13 -11.01
N THR A 328 -19.04 -4.70 -11.55
CA THR A 328 -18.17 -5.53 -12.40
C THR A 328 -17.65 -6.76 -11.64
N GLU A 329 -17.20 -6.56 -10.40
CA GLU A 329 -16.76 -7.63 -9.51
C GLU A 329 -17.86 -8.66 -9.23
N GLN A 330 -19.08 -8.19 -8.91
CA GLN A 330 -20.23 -9.07 -8.68
C GLN A 330 -20.56 -9.91 -9.92
N ARG A 331 -20.56 -9.28 -11.11
CA ARG A 331 -20.80 -9.95 -12.38
C ARG A 331 -19.74 -11.03 -12.64
N ILE A 332 -18.47 -10.68 -12.56
CA ILE A 332 -17.37 -11.64 -12.78
C ILE A 332 -17.43 -12.78 -11.76
N THR A 333 -17.71 -12.48 -10.49
CA THR A 333 -17.86 -13.52 -9.44
C THR A 333 -18.98 -14.50 -9.75
N ALA A 334 -20.13 -14.02 -10.25
CA ALA A 334 -21.25 -14.86 -10.61
C ALA A 334 -20.96 -15.74 -11.86
N GLU A 335 -20.27 -15.19 -12.85
CA GLU A 335 -19.83 -15.93 -14.04
C GLU A 335 -18.77 -16.99 -13.67
N ALA A 336 -17.78 -16.63 -12.86
CA ALA A 336 -16.77 -17.54 -12.35
C ALA A 336 -17.38 -18.70 -11.53
N ALA A 337 -18.36 -18.41 -10.69
CA ALA A 337 -19.07 -19.43 -9.93
C ALA A 337 -19.79 -20.47 -10.83
N LYS A 338 -20.35 -20.02 -11.98
CA LYS A 338 -20.94 -20.94 -12.97
C LYS A 338 -19.88 -21.83 -13.62
N GLN A 339 -18.70 -21.28 -13.95
CA GLN A 339 -17.60 -22.09 -14.48
C GLN A 339 -17.10 -23.10 -13.45
N ILE A 340 -16.93 -22.69 -12.18
CA ILE A 340 -16.51 -23.58 -11.09
C ILE A 340 -17.48 -24.74 -10.90
N ALA A 341 -18.80 -24.54 -11.06
CA ALA A 341 -19.79 -25.60 -10.95
C ALA A 341 -19.60 -26.73 -11.98
N ALA A 342 -18.89 -26.49 -13.08
CA ALA A 342 -18.53 -27.49 -14.09
C ALA A 342 -17.21 -28.21 -13.78
N TYR A 343 -16.43 -27.77 -12.79
CA TYR A 343 -15.20 -28.42 -12.36
C TYR A 343 -15.52 -29.68 -11.54
N ARG A 344 -14.53 -30.57 -11.50
CA ARG A 344 -14.58 -31.72 -10.59
C ARG A 344 -14.54 -31.24 -9.14
N LYS A 345 -15.21 -31.93 -8.24
CA LYS A 345 -15.26 -31.61 -6.81
C LYS A 345 -13.89 -31.64 -6.11
N ASP A 346 -12.94 -32.37 -6.68
CA ASP A 346 -11.56 -32.57 -6.20
C ASP A 346 -10.54 -31.74 -6.99
N ALA A 347 -10.96 -30.66 -7.63
CA ALA A 347 -10.05 -29.78 -8.37
C ALA A 347 -9.01 -29.14 -7.43
N SER A 348 -7.73 -29.28 -7.80
CA SER A 348 -6.61 -28.70 -7.03
C SER A 348 -6.36 -27.23 -7.32
N ALA A 349 -6.91 -26.68 -8.40
CA ALA A 349 -6.86 -25.27 -8.77
C ALA A 349 -8.04 -24.91 -9.68
N TYR A 350 -8.46 -23.65 -9.64
CA TYR A 350 -9.43 -23.08 -10.60
C TYR A 350 -8.72 -22.19 -11.60
N VAL A 351 -8.78 -22.52 -12.87
CA VAL A 351 -8.30 -21.72 -13.98
C VAL A 351 -9.50 -21.29 -14.81
N LEU A 352 -9.89 -20.04 -14.70
CA LEU A 352 -11.14 -19.51 -15.25
C LEU A 352 -10.83 -18.41 -16.25
N ALA A 353 -11.65 -18.25 -17.28
CA ALA A 353 -11.38 -17.29 -18.31
C ALA A 353 -12.65 -16.73 -18.97
N SER A 354 -12.59 -15.48 -19.43
CA SER A 354 -13.65 -14.87 -20.26
C SER A 354 -13.14 -13.64 -20.99
N ASP A 355 -13.64 -13.41 -22.21
CA ASP A 355 -13.39 -12.23 -23.03
C ASP A 355 -14.02 -10.95 -22.42
N ASN A 356 -15.03 -11.12 -21.58
CA ASN A 356 -15.79 -10.01 -21.01
C ASN A 356 -15.34 -9.59 -19.61
N TRP A 357 -14.27 -10.17 -19.10
CA TRP A 357 -13.79 -9.83 -17.76
C TRP A 357 -12.83 -8.65 -17.80
N HIS A 358 -12.98 -7.75 -16.85
CA HIS A 358 -12.13 -6.57 -16.76
C HIS A 358 -10.81 -6.89 -16.04
N GLN A 359 -9.68 -6.66 -16.72
CA GLN A 359 -8.33 -6.98 -16.21
C GLN A 359 -8.04 -6.39 -14.83
N GLY A 360 -8.44 -5.15 -14.57
CA GLY A 360 -8.24 -4.49 -13.27
C GLY A 360 -9.07 -5.06 -12.12
N VAL A 361 -10.06 -5.96 -12.40
CA VAL A 361 -10.99 -6.51 -11.40
C VAL A 361 -10.77 -8.00 -11.16
N ILE A 362 -10.25 -8.76 -12.13
CA ILE A 362 -10.08 -10.21 -12.00
C ILE A 362 -9.26 -10.62 -10.78
N GLY A 363 -8.23 -9.85 -10.37
CA GLY A 363 -7.42 -10.16 -9.19
C GLY A 363 -8.21 -10.11 -7.88
N VAL A 364 -9.17 -9.18 -7.76
CA VAL A 364 -10.06 -9.12 -6.58
C VAL A 364 -10.98 -10.33 -6.53
N VAL A 365 -11.47 -10.77 -7.70
CA VAL A 365 -12.33 -11.95 -7.79
C VAL A 365 -11.52 -13.23 -7.53
N ALA A 366 -10.28 -13.32 -8.04
CA ALA A 366 -9.38 -14.44 -7.75
C ALA A 366 -9.17 -14.63 -6.24
N SER A 367 -8.92 -13.53 -5.50
CA SER A 367 -8.82 -13.57 -4.03
C SER A 367 -10.09 -14.12 -3.39
N LYS A 368 -11.26 -13.61 -3.77
CA LYS A 368 -12.56 -14.08 -3.23
C LYS A 368 -12.84 -15.56 -3.51
N ILE A 369 -12.46 -16.04 -4.69
CA ILE A 369 -12.61 -17.44 -5.06
C ILE A 369 -11.66 -18.30 -4.24
N SER A 370 -10.39 -17.92 -4.16
CA SER A 370 -9.39 -18.65 -3.38
C SER A 370 -9.78 -18.73 -1.90
N GLU A 371 -10.23 -17.65 -1.29
CA GLU A 371 -10.71 -17.61 0.09
C GLU A 371 -11.95 -18.49 0.29
N LYS A 372 -12.94 -18.40 -0.61
CA LYS A 372 -14.21 -19.12 -0.48
C LYS A 372 -14.07 -20.62 -0.64
N TYR A 373 -13.22 -21.07 -1.56
CA TYR A 373 -13.09 -22.48 -1.91
C TYR A 373 -11.82 -23.12 -1.33
N HIS A 374 -10.97 -22.34 -0.65
CA HIS A 374 -9.67 -22.77 -0.11
C HIS A 374 -8.81 -23.48 -1.16
N THR A 375 -8.79 -22.92 -2.37
CA THR A 375 -8.16 -23.53 -3.56
C THR A 375 -7.50 -22.42 -4.37
N PRO A 376 -6.28 -22.59 -4.89
CA PRO A 376 -5.65 -21.62 -5.78
C PRO A 376 -6.55 -21.26 -6.95
N ALA A 377 -6.61 -20.00 -7.33
CA ALA A 377 -7.44 -19.54 -8.42
C ALA A 377 -6.68 -18.58 -9.34
N ILE A 378 -6.76 -18.79 -10.63
CA ILE A 378 -6.24 -17.89 -11.67
C ILE A 378 -7.40 -17.53 -12.59
N LEU A 379 -7.61 -16.25 -12.80
CA LEU A 379 -8.61 -15.71 -13.70
C LEU A 379 -7.92 -15.00 -14.87
N PHE A 380 -8.32 -15.36 -16.08
CA PHE A 380 -7.81 -14.75 -17.31
C PHE A 380 -8.88 -13.84 -17.98
N SER A 381 -8.43 -12.70 -18.45
CA SER A 381 -9.18 -11.79 -19.31
C SER A 381 -8.51 -11.76 -20.67
N PHE A 382 -9.25 -12.01 -21.74
CA PHE A 382 -8.74 -11.92 -23.11
C PHE A 382 -8.89 -10.49 -23.66
N SER A 383 -7.89 -10.06 -24.45
CA SER A 383 -7.91 -8.84 -25.24
C SER A 383 -7.28 -9.16 -26.60
N GLY A 384 -8.11 -9.52 -27.58
CA GLY A 384 -7.64 -10.11 -28.84
C GLY A 384 -6.92 -11.44 -28.60
N ASP A 385 -5.70 -11.56 -29.14
CA ASP A 385 -4.90 -12.78 -29.04
C ASP A 385 -4.08 -12.89 -27.73
N ILE A 386 -4.18 -11.88 -26.85
CA ILE A 386 -3.44 -11.84 -25.59
C ILE A 386 -4.39 -12.07 -24.42
N ALA A 387 -4.03 -13.02 -23.54
CA ALA A 387 -4.69 -13.24 -22.27
C ALA A 387 -3.84 -12.64 -21.13
N ARG A 388 -4.46 -11.84 -20.27
CA ARG A 388 -3.84 -11.39 -19.01
C ARG A 388 -4.51 -12.08 -17.83
N GLY A 389 -3.69 -12.71 -16.98
CA GLY A 389 -4.15 -13.43 -15.81
C GLY A 389 -3.88 -12.69 -14.52
N SER A 390 -4.67 -13.00 -13.50
CA SER A 390 -4.36 -12.67 -12.10
C SER A 390 -4.71 -13.87 -11.23
N GLY A 391 -3.75 -14.30 -10.41
CA GLY A 391 -3.88 -15.45 -9.54
C GLY A 391 -3.84 -15.09 -8.06
N ARG A 392 -4.39 -15.98 -7.25
CA ARG A 392 -4.24 -16.01 -5.80
C ARG A 392 -4.06 -17.43 -5.33
N SER A 393 -3.14 -17.62 -4.40
CA SER A 393 -2.84 -18.90 -3.81
C SER A 393 -3.53 -19.10 -2.46
N VAL A 394 -3.26 -20.25 -1.86
CA VAL A 394 -3.61 -20.60 -0.48
C VAL A 394 -2.34 -20.95 0.29
N SER A 395 -2.42 -20.91 1.61
CA SER A 395 -1.29 -21.28 2.47
C SER A 395 -0.77 -22.67 2.13
N GLY A 396 0.54 -22.81 1.99
CA GLY A 396 1.21 -24.08 1.68
C GLY A 396 1.32 -24.41 0.18
N PHE A 397 0.89 -23.53 -0.73
CA PHE A 397 1.05 -23.72 -2.16
C PHE A 397 1.67 -22.46 -2.81
N SER A 398 2.84 -22.60 -3.42
CA SER A 398 3.49 -21.53 -4.19
C SER A 398 2.92 -21.47 -5.61
N LEU A 399 2.14 -20.43 -5.89
CA LEU A 399 1.63 -20.18 -7.24
C LEU A 399 2.76 -19.83 -8.21
N MET A 400 3.80 -19.14 -7.73
CA MET A 400 4.97 -18.80 -8.52
C MET A 400 5.73 -20.03 -9.00
N ASP A 401 5.95 -21.04 -8.11
CA ASP A 401 6.59 -22.28 -8.50
C ASP A 401 5.76 -23.07 -9.52
N ALA A 402 4.44 -22.99 -9.39
CA ALA A 402 3.54 -23.62 -10.36
C ALA A 402 3.61 -22.92 -11.73
N LEU A 403 3.61 -21.60 -11.77
CA LEU A 403 3.72 -20.82 -12.99
C LEU A 403 5.09 -20.99 -13.65
N SER A 404 6.18 -21.09 -12.88
CA SER A 404 7.52 -21.32 -13.42
C SER A 404 7.63 -22.65 -14.20
N LYS A 405 6.89 -23.67 -13.77
CA LYS A 405 6.81 -24.95 -14.48
C LYS A 405 6.01 -24.90 -15.78
N CYS A 406 5.22 -23.84 -15.96
CA CYS A 406 4.44 -23.55 -17.16
C CYS A 406 5.04 -22.37 -17.97
N GLY A 407 6.28 -21.96 -17.66
CA GLY A 407 6.92 -20.78 -18.23
C GLY A 407 6.95 -20.76 -19.76
N ASP A 408 7.12 -21.94 -20.39
CA ASP A 408 7.14 -22.07 -21.86
C ASP A 408 5.78 -21.71 -22.53
N LEU A 409 4.70 -21.65 -21.76
CA LEU A 409 3.35 -21.32 -22.22
C LEU A 409 3.00 -19.86 -21.94
N LEU A 410 3.84 -19.14 -21.21
CA LEU A 410 3.58 -17.78 -20.75
C LEU A 410 4.55 -16.81 -21.43
N VAL A 411 4.03 -15.68 -21.89
CA VAL A 411 4.86 -14.60 -22.44
C VAL A 411 5.65 -13.93 -21.30
N GLU A 412 4.99 -13.71 -20.17
CA GLU A 412 5.54 -13.08 -18.98
C GLU A 412 4.74 -13.52 -17.75
N TYR A 413 5.40 -13.67 -16.62
CA TYR A 413 4.74 -13.89 -15.33
C TYR A 413 5.60 -13.35 -14.19
N GLY A 414 4.95 -12.95 -13.10
CA GLY A 414 5.62 -12.43 -11.92
C GLY A 414 4.64 -12.26 -10.76
N GLY A 415 5.15 -12.09 -9.56
CA GLY A 415 4.33 -11.91 -8.36
C GLY A 415 5.03 -12.39 -7.09
N HIS A 416 4.23 -12.59 -6.04
CA HIS A 416 4.62 -13.13 -4.74
C HIS A 416 4.02 -14.53 -4.52
N GLU A 417 4.42 -15.21 -3.45
CA GLU A 417 4.00 -16.60 -3.17
C GLU A 417 2.47 -16.79 -3.05
N LEU A 418 1.72 -15.76 -2.65
CA LEU A 418 0.26 -15.81 -2.43
C LEU A 418 -0.50 -15.03 -3.55
#